data_0b22768152aa876ce42c048b3b0fc7f8
#
_entry.id   0b22768152aa876ce42c048b3b0fc7f8
#
_cell.length_a   1.000
_cell.length_b   1.000
_cell.length_c   1.000
_cell.angle_alpha   90.00
_cell.angle_beta   90.00
_cell.angle_gamma   90.00
#
_symmetry.space_group_name_H-M   'P 1'
#
loop_
_entity.id
_entity.type
_entity.pdbx_description
1 polymer ?
#
loop_
_entity_poly.entity_id
_entity_poly.type
_entity_poly.pdbx_seq_one_letter_code
_entity_poly.pdbx_strand_id
1 'polypeptide(L)'
;MFQKGEYVVSGNKGVCVVDDITTLDISGVDREREYYILKPIYMAGSTVYVPVDTADTSMRRVLSKEEADKLIHDIPGIPLITISNDKLLEQEYRGCMKTNDCAEWIRIIKTIYLRKQKRIEAGRKVTAVDAKYFRLAEDNLYGELAVALEMPRNEVESYITREIDK
;
A
#
# COMPACT_ATOMS: atom_id res chain seq x y z
N MET A 1 -17.84 4.54 -9.18
CA MET A 1 -16.96 5.06 -10.25
C MET A 1 -16.15 6.23 -9.70
N PHE A 2 -14.85 6.28 -10.04
CA PHE A 2 -13.97 7.36 -9.56
C PHE A 2 -14.06 8.57 -10.48
N GLN A 3 -13.77 9.74 -9.94
CA GLN A 3 -13.85 11.01 -10.68
C GLN A 3 -12.48 11.65 -10.83
N LYS A 4 -12.33 12.49 -11.84
CA LYS A 4 -11.13 13.26 -12.07
C LYS A 4 -10.78 14.11 -10.83
N GLY A 5 -9.53 14.06 -10.40
CA GLY A 5 -9.05 14.74 -9.20
C GLY A 5 -9.15 13.92 -7.92
N GLU A 6 -9.82 12.77 -7.94
CA GLU A 6 -9.97 11.92 -6.77
C GLU A 6 -8.69 11.14 -6.50
N TYR A 7 -8.37 10.96 -5.21
CA TYR A 7 -7.25 10.12 -4.80
C TYR A 7 -7.71 8.66 -4.68
N VAL A 8 -6.93 7.76 -5.25
CA VAL A 8 -7.20 6.32 -5.24
C VAL A 8 -5.94 5.56 -4.90
N VAL A 9 -6.09 4.31 -4.48
CA VAL A 9 -4.96 3.42 -4.26
C VAL A 9 -4.95 2.37 -5.34
N SER A 10 -3.88 2.35 -6.13
CA SER A 10 -3.63 1.34 -7.14
C SER A 10 -2.66 0.31 -6.58
N GLY A 11 -2.98 -0.97 -6.67
CA GLY A 11 -2.26 -2.03 -5.98
C GLY A 11 -0.76 -2.07 -6.20
N ASN A 12 -0.27 -1.65 -7.36
CA ASN A 12 1.16 -1.70 -7.69
C ASN A 12 1.87 -0.37 -7.47
N LYS A 13 1.15 0.73 -7.36
CA LYS A 13 1.73 2.08 -7.39
C LYS A 13 1.40 2.92 -6.15
N GLY A 14 0.61 2.38 -5.24
CA GLY A 14 0.18 3.12 -4.05
C GLY A 14 -0.82 4.22 -4.40
N VAL A 15 -0.75 5.34 -3.70
CA VAL A 15 -1.70 6.43 -3.89
C VAL A 15 -1.45 7.17 -5.21
N CYS A 16 -2.52 7.34 -5.97
CA CYS A 16 -2.52 8.04 -7.24
C CYS A 16 -3.65 9.07 -7.26
N VAL A 17 -3.52 10.09 -8.08
CA VAL A 17 -4.63 10.98 -8.41
C VAL A 17 -5.18 10.59 -9.77
N VAL A 18 -6.49 10.61 -9.91
CA VAL A 18 -7.14 10.41 -11.22
C VAL A 18 -6.95 11.69 -12.04
N ASP A 19 -6.05 11.63 -13.01
CA ASP A 19 -5.71 12.77 -13.85
C ASP A 19 -6.73 12.97 -14.95
N ASP A 20 -7.21 11.87 -15.53
CA ASP A 20 -8.20 11.93 -16.61
C ASP A 20 -8.92 10.59 -16.73
N ILE A 21 -10.04 10.60 -17.45
CA ILE A 21 -10.81 9.40 -17.80
C ILE A 21 -11.11 9.52 -19.28
N THR A 22 -10.49 8.68 -20.09
CA THR A 22 -10.58 8.83 -21.54
C THR A 22 -10.28 7.52 -22.26
N THR A 23 -10.50 7.52 -23.55
CA THR A 23 -10.08 6.44 -24.45
C THR A 23 -8.63 6.68 -24.87
N LEU A 24 -7.93 5.61 -25.23
CA LEU A 24 -6.54 5.68 -25.65
C LEU A 24 -6.42 5.41 -27.15
N ASP A 25 -5.68 6.24 -27.87
CA ASP A 25 -5.34 6.04 -29.25
C ASP A 25 -3.92 5.47 -29.35
N ILE A 26 -3.79 4.22 -28.93
CA ILE A 26 -2.51 3.49 -28.91
C ILE A 26 -2.70 2.19 -29.68
N SER A 27 -1.72 1.85 -30.53
CA SER A 27 -1.73 0.60 -31.28
C SER A 27 -1.88 -0.62 -30.35
N GLY A 28 -2.82 -1.51 -30.68
CA GLY A 28 -3.09 -2.71 -29.87
C GLY A 28 -4.05 -2.50 -28.69
N VAL A 29 -4.54 -1.29 -28.48
CA VAL A 29 -5.51 -0.97 -27.42
C VAL A 29 -6.86 -0.67 -28.08
N ASP A 30 -7.95 -1.18 -27.46
CA ASP A 30 -9.32 -0.92 -27.90
C ASP A 30 -9.63 0.58 -27.75
N ARG A 31 -9.96 1.22 -28.88
CA ARG A 31 -10.23 2.66 -28.92
C ARG A 31 -11.57 3.05 -28.28
N GLU A 32 -12.45 2.10 -28.08
CA GLU A 32 -13.74 2.35 -27.44
C GLU A 32 -13.71 2.14 -25.92
N ARG A 33 -12.65 1.52 -25.41
CA ARG A 33 -12.50 1.22 -24.00
C ARG A 33 -12.00 2.46 -23.24
N GLU A 34 -12.69 2.81 -22.17
CA GLU A 34 -12.26 3.93 -21.33
C GLU A 34 -11.25 3.48 -20.28
N TYR A 35 -10.32 4.36 -19.99
CA TYR A 35 -9.26 4.15 -19.00
C TYR A 35 -9.21 5.31 -18.02
N TYR A 36 -8.95 4.98 -16.75
CA TYR A 36 -8.45 5.96 -15.79
C TYR A 36 -6.98 6.20 -16.07
N ILE A 37 -6.60 7.46 -16.19
CA ILE A 37 -5.20 7.85 -16.27
C ILE A 37 -4.79 8.31 -14.88
N LEU A 38 -3.89 7.55 -14.24
CA LEU A 38 -3.49 7.77 -12.87
C LEU A 38 -2.07 8.32 -12.81
N LYS A 39 -1.87 9.29 -11.92
CA LYS A 39 -0.55 9.83 -11.61
C LYS A 39 -0.19 9.46 -10.18
N PRO A 40 0.79 8.54 -9.97
CA PRO A 40 1.26 8.24 -8.62
C PRO A 40 1.85 9.49 -7.97
N ILE A 41 1.42 9.81 -6.76
CA ILE A 41 1.81 11.07 -6.12
C ILE A 41 3.23 11.04 -5.54
N TYR A 42 3.78 9.83 -5.31
CA TYR A 42 5.14 9.67 -4.78
C TYR A 42 6.14 9.21 -5.84
N MET A 43 5.73 9.12 -7.10
CA MET A 43 6.56 8.65 -8.21
C MET A 43 6.41 9.62 -9.38
N ALA A 44 7.07 10.77 -9.28
CA ALA A 44 6.98 11.82 -10.29
C ALA A 44 7.34 11.28 -11.68
N GLY A 45 6.56 11.68 -12.69
CA GLY A 45 6.77 11.29 -14.08
C GLY A 45 6.18 9.94 -14.47
N SER A 46 5.63 9.18 -13.53
CA SER A 46 4.97 7.91 -13.82
C SER A 46 3.51 8.12 -14.20
N THR A 47 3.00 7.25 -15.07
CA THR A 47 1.59 7.23 -15.46
C THR A 47 1.11 5.79 -15.48
N VAL A 48 -0.09 5.57 -14.92
CA VAL A 48 -0.71 4.25 -14.89
C VAL A 48 -2.05 4.32 -15.61
N TYR A 49 -2.33 3.34 -16.44
CA TYR A 49 -3.60 3.24 -17.17
C TYR A 49 -4.38 2.06 -16.63
N VAL A 50 -5.60 2.30 -16.15
CA VAL A 50 -6.47 1.24 -15.61
C VAL A 50 -7.80 1.27 -16.33
N PRO A 51 -8.22 0.16 -16.96
CA PRO A 51 -9.52 0.10 -17.60
C PRO A 51 -10.64 0.36 -16.62
N VAL A 52 -11.58 1.23 -16.99
CA VAL A 52 -12.70 1.59 -16.11
C VAL A 52 -13.55 0.37 -15.75
N ASP A 53 -13.74 -0.53 -16.69
CA ASP A 53 -14.58 -1.72 -16.52
C ASP A 53 -13.98 -2.77 -15.55
N THR A 54 -12.67 -2.74 -15.31
CA THR A 54 -11.99 -3.66 -14.40
C THR A 54 -11.34 -2.96 -13.20
N ALA A 55 -11.59 -1.66 -13.03
CA ALA A 55 -10.93 -0.85 -12.00
C ALA A 55 -11.21 -1.36 -10.58
N ASP A 56 -12.41 -1.88 -10.32
CA ASP A 56 -12.80 -2.36 -8.98
C ASP A 56 -11.90 -3.48 -8.45
N THR A 57 -11.21 -4.20 -9.34
CA THR A 57 -10.30 -5.29 -8.93
C THR A 57 -8.90 -4.82 -8.58
N SER A 58 -8.52 -3.61 -8.99
CA SER A 58 -7.14 -3.10 -8.84
C SER A 58 -7.04 -1.74 -8.17
N MET A 59 -8.16 -1.06 -7.97
CA MET A 59 -8.21 0.29 -7.39
C MET A 59 -9.25 0.36 -6.29
N ARG A 60 -9.00 1.20 -5.31
CA ARG A 60 -9.99 1.58 -4.29
C ARG A 60 -9.75 3.03 -3.88
N ARG A 61 -10.74 3.62 -3.22
CA ARG A 61 -10.56 4.97 -2.66
C ARG A 61 -9.54 4.94 -1.51
N VAL A 62 -8.92 6.07 -1.25
CA VAL A 62 -8.08 6.27 -0.07
C VAL A 62 -8.98 6.22 1.17
N LEU A 63 -8.44 5.71 2.28
CA LEU A 63 -9.16 5.72 3.56
C LEU A 63 -9.58 7.14 3.94
N SER A 64 -10.73 7.26 4.59
CA SER A 64 -11.12 8.51 5.25
C SER A 64 -10.24 8.72 6.49
N LYS A 65 -10.25 9.93 7.03
CA LYS A 65 -9.51 10.23 8.26
C LYS A 65 -9.97 9.33 9.40
N GLU A 66 -11.27 9.14 9.54
CA GLU A 66 -11.86 8.30 10.58
C GLU A 66 -11.45 6.84 10.43
N GLU A 67 -11.45 6.34 9.20
CA GLU A 67 -11.00 4.98 8.91
C GLU A 67 -9.52 4.81 9.20
N ALA A 68 -8.71 5.81 8.86
CA ALA A 68 -7.28 5.80 9.13
C ALA A 68 -7.00 5.78 10.65
N ASP A 69 -7.68 6.62 11.41
CA ASP A 69 -7.53 6.65 12.88
C ASP A 69 -7.95 5.33 13.51
N LYS A 70 -9.07 4.76 13.06
CA LYS A 70 -9.54 3.47 13.54
C LYS A 70 -8.50 2.37 13.25
N LEU A 71 -7.98 2.35 12.03
CA LEU A 71 -6.96 1.38 11.64
C LEU A 71 -5.73 1.47 12.53
N ILE A 72 -5.26 2.69 12.82
CA ILE A 72 -4.10 2.91 13.69
C ILE A 72 -4.35 2.36 15.10
N HIS A 73 -5.52 2.63 15.66
CA HIS A 73 -5.87 2.12 16.98
C HIS A 73 -6.03 0.60 17.00
N ASP A 74 -6.36 -0.01 15.87
CA ASP A 74 -6.51 -1.46 15.73
C ASP A 74 -5.16 -2.18 15.53
N ILE A 75 -4.08 -1.47 15.24
CA ILE A 75 -2.77 -2.09 14.94
C ILE A 75 -2.33 -3.12 15.98
N PRO A 76 -2.42 -2.84 17.30
CA PRO A 76 -1.98 -3.84 18.28
C PRO A 76 -2.73 -5.16 18.19
N GLY A 77 -3.98 -5.16 17.74
CA GLY A 77 -4.80 -6.35 17.59
C GLY A 77 -4.69 -7.04 16.24
N ILE A 78 -4.01 -6.45 15.27
CA ILE A 78 -3.86 -7.06 13.95
C ILE A 78 -2.88 -8.24 14.04
N PRO A 79 -3.29 -9.45 13.59
CA PRO A 79 -2.45 -10.64 13.78
C PRO A 79 -1.22 -10.63 12.87
N LEU A 80 -0.19 -11.33 13.31
CA LEU A 80 1.01 -11.55 12.51
C LEU A 80 0.70 -12.57 11.41
N ILE A 81 1.54 -12.58 10.37
CA ILE A 81 1.49 -13.62 9.35
C ILE A 81 2.05 -14.91 9.96
N THR A 82 1.29 -16.01 9.85
CA THR A 82 1.78 -17.33 10.27
C THR A 82 2.66 -17.88 9.17
N ILE A 83 3.94 -18.09 9.50
CA ILE A 83 4.92 -18.62 8.56
C ILE A 83 5.28 -20.03 8.99
N SER A 84 4.80 -21.01 8.22
CA SER A 84 5.07 -22.43 8.50
C SER A 84 6.34 -22.92 7.83
N ASN A 85 6.79 -22.24 6.78
CA ASN A 85 7.95 -22.66 6.00
C ASN A 85 8.61 -21.43 5.36
N ASP A 86 9.88 -21.19 5.67
CA ASP A 86 10.63 -20.05 5.13
C ASP A 86 10.70 -20.03 3.60
N LYS A 87 10.59 -21.20 2.95
CA LYS A 87 10.54 -21.27 1.49
C LYS A 87 9.29 -20.64 0.90
N LEU A 88 8.20 -20.52 1.68
CA LEU A 88 6.93 -19.93 1.25
C LEU A 88 6.80 -18.47 1.70
N LEU A 89 7.80 -17.94 2.37
CA LEU A 89 7.76 -16.62 2.99
C LEU A 89 7.46 -15.51 2.00
N GLU A 90 8.20 -15.47 0.89
CA GLU A 90 7.99 -14.44 -0.13
C GLU A 90 6.61 -14.55 -0.76
N GLN A 91 6.13 -15.77 -0.96
CA GLN A 91 4.79 -16.00 -1.50
C GLN A 91 3.71 -15.44 -0.56
N GLU A 92 3.88 -15.62 0.76
CA GLU A 92 2.96 -15.06 1.76
C GLU A 92 2.96 -13.53 1.73
N TYR A 93 4.13 -12.92 1.69
CA TYR A 93 4.24 -11.46 1.59
C TYR A 93 3.60 -10.94 0.31
N ARG A 94 3.86 -11.60 -0.80
CA ARG A 94 3.30 -11.22 -2.10
C ARG A 94 1.77 -11.31 -2.08
N GLY A 95 1.23 -12.35 -1.45
CA GLY A 95 -0.21 -12.50 -1.27
C GLY A 95 -0.82 -11.33 -0.50
N CYS A 96 -0.18 -10.92 0.59
CA CYS A 96 -0.64 -9.78 1.38
C CYS A 96 -0.57 -8.46 0.60
N MET A 97 0.48 -8.27 -0.20
CA MET A 97 0.60 -7.06 -1.03
C MET A 97 -0.47 -6.99 -2.12
N LYS A 98 -0.87 -8.13 -2.67
CA LYS A 98 -1.88 -8.18 -3.73
C LYS A 98 -3.28 -7.79 -3.28
N THR A 99 -3.55 -7.86 -1.97
CA THR A 99 -4.88 -7.50 -1.44
C THR A 99 -5.20 -6.03 -1.56
N ASN A 100 -4.18 -5.17 -1.72
CA ASN A 100 -4.32 -3.72 -1.73
C ASN A 100 -5.00 -3.19 -0.45
N ASP A 101 -4.79 -3.87 0.69
CA ASP A 101 -5.44 -3.59 1.97
C ASP A 101 -4.40 -3.17 3.01
N CYS A 102 -4.64 -2.02 3.65
CA CYS A 102 -3.76 -1.49 4.69
C CYS A 102 -3.52 -2.46 5.83
N ALA A 103 -4.55 -3.19 6.27
CA ALA A 103 -4.41 -4.16 7.37
C ALA A 103 -3.42 -5.26 7.00
N GLU A 104 -3.43 -5.71 5.75
CA GLU A 104 -2.48 -6.72 5.27
C GLU A 104 -1.05 -6.16 5.20
N TRP A 105 -0.88 -4.90 4.83
CA TRP A 105 0.43 -4.25 4.87
C TRP A 105 0.96 -4.15 6.30
N ILE A 106 0.08 -3.87 7.25
CA ILE A 106 0.45 -3.83 8.68
C ILE A 106 0.89 -5.20 9.15
N ARG A 107 0.23 -6.27 8.70
CA ARG A 107 0.65 -7.64 9.03
C ARG A 107 2.08 -7.91 8.58
N ILE A 108 2.42 -7.50 7.36
CA ILE A 108 3.80 -7.62 6.84
C ILE A 108 4.78 -6.86 7.74
N ILE A 109 4.46 -5.61 8.04
CA ILE A 109 5.35 -4.73 8.83
C ILE A 109 5.58 -5.33 10.21
N LYS A 110 4.52 -5.73 10.91
CA LYS A 110 4.62 -6.31 12.26
C LYS A 110 5.43 -7.61 12.25
N THR A 111 5.16 -8.48 11.29
CA THR A 111 5.84 -9.77 11.18
C THR A 111 7.33 -9.59 10.94
N ILE A 112 7.69 -8.74 9.98
CA ILE A 112 9.09 -8.50 9.62
C ILE A 112 9.82 -7.78 10.76
N TYR A 113 9.14 -6.83 11.44
CA TYR A 113 9.74 -6.13 12.58
C TYR A 113 10.19 -7.12 13.66
N LEU A 114 9.35 -8.09 14.02
CA LEU A 114 9.71 -9.09 15.02
C LEU A 114 10.81 -10.04 14.52
N ARG A 115 10.76 -10.44 13.26
CA ARG A 115 11.81 -11.27 12.67
C ARG A 115 13.15 -10.53 12.67
N LYS A 116 13.13 -9.24 12.35
CA LYS A 116 14.32 -8.39 12.36
C LYS A 116 14.94 -8.32 13.75
N GLN A 117 14.12 -8.13 14.77
CA GLN A 117 14.59 -8.08 16.16
C GLN A 117 15.29 -9.38 16.56
N LYS A 118 14.69 -10.52 16.25
CA LYS A 118 15.25 -11.84 16.56
C LYS A 118 16.57 -12.07 15.84
N ARG A 119 16.68 -11.66 14.58
CA ARG A 119 17.91 -11.83 13.80
C ARG A 119 19.02 -10.94 14.32
N ILE A 120 18.73 -9.69 14.66
CA ILE A 120 19.71 -8.77 15.22
C ILE A 120 20.23 -9.31 16.57
N GLU A 121 19.36 -9.78 17.44
CA GLU A 121 19.73 -10.39 18.71
C GLU A 121 20.64 -11.61 18.54
N ALA A 122 20.46 -12.36 17.46
CA ALA A 122 21.30 -13.51 17.11
C ALA A 122 22.57 -13.12 16.36
N GLY A 123 22.87 -11.83 16.19
CA GLY A 123 24.04 -11.35 15.45
C GLY A 123 23.91 -11.48 13.94
N ARG A 124 22.69 -11.61 13.42
CA ARG A 124 22.43 -11.78 11.98
C ARG A 124 21.83 -10.52 11.39
N LYS A 125 21.98 -10.36 10.07
CA LYS A 125 21.38 -9.26 9.33
C LYS A 125 19.97 -9.62 8.87
N VAL A 126 19.15 -8.59 8.57
CA VAL A 126 17.84 -8.75 7.95
C VAL A 126 18.03 -9.37 6.55
N THR A 127 17.18 -10.30 6.18
CA THR A 127 17.23 -10.92 4.85
C THR A 127 16.83 -9.91 3.77
N ALA A 128 17.30 -10.13 2.54
CA ALA A 128 16.95 -9.28 1.41
C ALA A 128 15.43 -9.29 1.14
N VAL A 129 14.78 -10.45 1.29
CA VAL A 129 13.34 -10.59 1.10
C VAL A 129 12.58 -9.76 2.14
N ASP A 130 12.93 -9.90 3.41
CA ASP A 130 12.29 -9.14 4.48
C ASP A 130 12.49 -7.64 4.29
N ALA A 131 13.71 -7.19 3.96
CA ALA A 131 13.98 -5.77 3.73
C ALA A 131 13.14 -5.21 2.57
N LYS A 132 13.02 -5.97 1.49
CA LYS A 132 12.22 -5.55 0.32
C LYS A 132 10.75 -5.35 0.66
N TYR A 133 10.14 -6.34 1.28
CA TYR A 133 8.70 -6.29 1.57
C TYR A 133 8.35 -5.35 2.72
N PHE A 134 9.25 -5.20 3.68
CA PHE A 134 9.10 -4.20 4.73
C PHE A 134 9.00 -2.80 4.13
N ARG A 135 9.91 -2.48 3.22
CA ARG A 135 9.93 -1.18 2.56
C ARG A 135 8.69 -0.96 1.70
N LEU A 136 8.30 -1.97 0.90
CA LEU A 136 7.10 -1.87 0.05
C LEU A 136 5.84 -1.62 0.89
N ALA A 137 5.69 -2.37 1.98
CA ALA A 137 4.53 -2.25 2.86
C ALA A 137 4.50 -0.89 3.56
N GLU A 138 5.64 -0.43 4.08
CA GLU A 138 5.74 0.89 4.70
C GLU A 138 5.45 2.00 3.72
N ASP A 139 6.03 1.95 2.53
CA ASP A 139 5.83 2.98 1.52
C ASP A 139 4.35 3.11 1.15
N ASN A 140 3.67 1.99 0.96
CA ASN A 140 2.25 2.00 0.63
C ASN A 140 1.39 2.48 1.80
N LEU A 141 1.65 1.96 3.00
CA LEU A 141 0.87 2.31 4.19
C LEU A 141 1.04 3.79 4.54
N TYR A 142 2.28 4.25 4.69
CA TYR A 142 2.56 5.62 5.09
C TYR A 142 2.12 6.62 4.03
N GLY A 143 2.27 6.24 2.75
CA GLY A 143 1.81 7.08 1.65
C GLY A 143 0.30 7.31 1.70
N GLU A 144 -0.47 6.27 1.95
CA GLU A 144 -1.92 6.39 2.05
C GLU A 144 -2.35 7.12 3.32
N LEU A 145 -1.77 6.79 4.46
CA LEU A 145 -2.10 7.46 5.72
C LEU A 145 -1.78 8.95 5.69
N ALA A 146 -0.70 9.33 5.01
CA ALA A 146 -0.36 10.74 4.84
C ALA A 146 -1.48 11.52 4.14
N VAL A 147 -2.04 10.95 3.08
CA VAL A 147 -3.16 11.56 2.37
C VAL A 147 -4.42 11.56 3.23
N ALA A 148 -4.75 10.43 3.86
CA ALA A 148 -5.96 10.29 4.69
C ALA A 148 -5.95 11.23 5.89
N LEU A 149 -4.79 11.41 6.53
CA LEU A 149 -4.63 12.23 7.72
C LEU A 149 -4.20 13.68 7.41
N GLU A 150 -4.01 14.00 6.15
CA GLU A 150 -3.60 15.33 5.68
C GLU A 150 -2.31 15.81 6.37
N MET A 151 -1.31 14.95 6.40
CA MET A 151 -0.01 15.26 7.01
C MET A 151 1.14 14.83 6.10
N PRO A 152 2.35 15.39 6.29
CA PRO A 152 3.52 14.94 5.55
C PRO A 152 3.83 13.47 5.83
N ARG A 153 4.26 12.76 4.79
CA ARG A 153 4.56 11.32 4.89
C ARG A 153 5.60 11.02 5.97
N ASN A 154 6.60 11.88 6.14
CA ASN A 154 7.66 11.69 7.12
C ASN A 154 7.22 11.87 8.58
N GLU A 155 5.99 12.32 8.81
CA GLU A 155 5.42 12.46 10.15
C GLU A 155 4.49 11.32 10.54
N VAL A 156 4.12 10.45 9.57
CA VAL A 156 3.14 9.40 9.81
C VAL A 156 3.62 8.38 10.84
N GLU A 157 4.87 7.95 10.77
CA GLU A 157 5.41 6.96 11.70
C GLU A 157 5.35 7.46 13.16
N SER A 158 5.76 8.71 13.39
CA SER A 158 5.70 9.32 14.71
C SER A 158 4.27 9.46 15.20
N TYR A 159 3.36 9.82 14.31
CA TYR A 159 1.93 9.92 14.64
C TYR A 159 1.37 8.56 15.08
N ILE A 160 1.67 7.51 14.34
CA ILE A 160 1.22 6.14 14.68
C ILE A 160 1.74 5.74 16.05
N THR A 161 3.03 5.96 16.33
CA THR A 161 3.63 5.60 17.59
C THR A 161 2.94 6.30 18.76
N ARG A 162 2.67 7.59 18.64
CA ARG A 162 1.99 8.37 19.68
C ARG A 162 0.55 7.88 19.91
N GLU A 163 -0.17 7.57 18.83
CA GLU A 163 -1.56 7.13 18.95
C GLU A 163 -1.68 5.73 19.55
N ILE A 164 -0.74 4.83 19.28
CA ILE A 164 -0.74 3.48 19.85
C ILE A 164 -0.43 3.53 21.35
N ASP A 165 0.42 4.45 21.79
CA ASP A 165 0.85 4.57 23.20
C ASP A 165 -0.19 5.26 24.08
N LYS A 166 -1.27 5.77 23.53
CA LYS A 166 -2.34 6.42 24.33
C LYS A 166 -3.23 5.42 25.08
#